data_ece507e3144ce1ff55eb589d5cad1022
#
_entry.id   ece507e3144ce1ff55eb589d5cad1022
#
_cell.length_a   1.000
_cell.length_b   1.000
_cell.length_c   1.000
_cell.angle_alpha   90.00
_cell.angle_beta   90.00
_cell.angle_gamma   90.00
#
_symmetry.space_group_name_H-M   'P 1'
#
loop_
_entity.id
_entity.type
_entity.pdbx_description
1 polymer ?
#
loop_
_entity_poly.entity_id
_entity_poly.type
_entity_poly.pdbx_seq_one_letter_code
_entity_poly.pdbx_strand_id
1 'polypeptide(L)'
;FRSNDGGVTWEPFSDINDDPQYREWMGSVQDGTPDGPKLHSILIDPRDPKHLYFAMSGGGVHESVDGGQTFAPIIKGLETVEGFDAANVTFHDPHCIRLCLTNPDRLYQQNHCGIYRIDRPSNEWVRIGNNMPKNVGDIGFPMVVHPRDADTAWVFPMDGSTVWPRVSPGGKPAAYVTHNGGKTWMRQDNGFPRANAWWTVKRQAMTLDVQEPVGLYLGTTSGEIWAS
;
A
#
# COMPACT_ATOMS: atom_id res chain seq x y z
N PHE A 1 -14.80 -4.50 12.09
CA PHE A 1 -15.04 -4.60 13.53
C PHE A 1 -14.12 -3.65 14.27
N ARG A 2 -14.59 -3.03 15.34
CA ARG A 2 -13.80 -2.21 16.28
C ARG A 2 -14.02 -2.70 17.70
N SER A 3 -13.03 -2.46 18.54
CA SER A 3 -13.12 -2.63 19.98
C SER A 3 -12.89 -1.29 20.66
N ASN A 4 -13.63 -1.00 21.73
CA ASN A 4 -13.46 0.18 22.56
C ASN A 4 -12.92 -0.17 23.96
N ASP A 5 -12.60 -1.43 24.21
CA ASP A 5 -12.21 -1.99 25.52
C ASP A 5 -10.93 -2.86 25.44
N GLY A 6 -10.05 -2.56 24.48
CA GLY A 6 -8.78 -3.27 24.33
C GLY A 6 -8.90 -4.68 23.74
N GLY A 7 -9.96 -4.95 22.99
CA GLY A 7 -10.16 -6.22 22.31
C GLY A 7 -10.96 -7.26 23.10
N VAL A 8 -11.56 -6.86 24.22
CA VAL A 8 -12.41 -7.73 25.03
C VAL A 8 -13.76 -7.96 24.34
N THR A 9 -14.34 -6.89 23.79
CA THR A 9 -15.54 -6.96 22.94
C THR A 9 -15.31 -6.33 21.58
N TRP A 10 -16.07 -6.79 20.57
CA TRP A 10 -15.95 -6.32 19.20
C TRP A 10 -17.32 -6.00 18.62
N GLU A 11 -17.43 -4.82 18.02
CA GLU A 11 -18.62 -4.35 17.33
C GLU A 11 -18.36 -4.28 15.81
N PRO A 12 -19.31 -4.73 14.96
CA PRO A 12 -19.16 -4.53 13.52
C PRO A 12 -19.29 -3.04 13.17
N PHE A 13 -18.65 -2.62 12.09
CA PHE A 13 -19.02 -1.40 11.38
C PHE A 13 -20.27 -1.72 10.54
N SER A 14 -21.44 -1.71 11.18
CA SER A 14 -22.70 -2.12 10.52
C SER A 14 -22.98 -1.28 9.29
N ASP A 15 -22.73 0.03 9.40
CA ASP A 15 -23.00 0.99 8.33
C ASP A 15 -22.24 0.66 7.04
N ILE A 16 -21.00 0.14 7.16
CA ILE A 16 -20.24 -0.29 5.99
C ILE A 16 -20.50 -1.75 5.62
N ASN A 17 -20.58 -2.64 6.62
CA ASN A 17 -20.74 -4.08 6.35
C ASN A 17 -22.11 -4.43 5.77
N ASP A 18 -23.14 -3.66 6.12
CA ASP A 18 -24.52 -3.86 5.70
C ASP A 18 -24.95 -2.91 4.58
N ASP A 19 -24.10 -1.93 4.21
CA ASP A 19 -24.35 -1.02 3.11
C ASP A 19 -24.36 -1.79 1.76
N PRO A 20 -25.48 -1.71 0.99
CA PRO A 20 -25.52 -2.34 -0.33
C PRO A 20 -24.44 -1.82 -1.27
N GLN A 21 -24.09 -0.53 -1.20
CA GLN A 21 -23.05 0.08 -2.01
C GLN A 21 -21.66 -0.49 -1.67
N TYR A 22 -21.39 -0.72 -0.39
CA TYR A 22 -20.15 -1.36 0.02
C TYR A 22 -20.04 -2.79 -0.51
N ARG A 23 -21.14 -3.53 -0.47
CA ARG A 23 -21.18 -4.89 -1.05
C ARG A 23 -20.99 -4.88 -2.57
N GLU A 24 -21.53 -3.87 -3.24
CA GLU A 24 -21.29 -3.64 -4.67
C GLU A 24 -19.81 -3.33 -4.96
N TRP A 25 -19.19 -2.47 -4.15
CA TRP A 25 -17.75 -2.17 -4.26
C TRP A 25 -16.86 -3.39 -4.03
N MET A 26 -17.24 -4.25 -3.07
CA MET A 26 -16.50 -5.48 -2.78
C MET A 26 -16.56 -6.48 -3.92
N GLY A 27 -17.52 -6.36 -4.81
CA GLY A 27 -17.76 -7.34 -5.87
C GLY A 27 -18.14 -8.71 -5.36
N SER A 28 -18.71 -9.48 -6.25
CA SER A 28 -18.90 -10.88 -6.02
C SER A 28 -17.68 -11.65 -6.43
N VAL A 29 -16.98 -12.35 -6.33
CA VAL A 29 -15.84 -13.10 -6.89
C VAL A 29 -15.14 -12.33 -8.03
N GLN A 30 -13.96 -11.82 -7.77
CA GLN A 30 -13.10 -11.33 -8.82
C GLN A 30 -12.50 -12.50 -9.60
N ASP A 31 -12.72 -12.50 -10.91
CA ASP A 31 -12.04 -13.41 -11.80
C ASP A 31 -10.52 -13.31 -11.63
N GLY A 32 -9.88 -14.42 -11.31
CA GLY A 32 -8.44 -14.50 -11.12
C GLY A 32 -7.93 -14.31 -9.68
N THR A 33 -8.78 -13.98 -8.71
CA THR A 33 -8.44 -14.02 -7.28
C THR A 33 -9.32 -15.04 -6.57
N PRO A 34 -8.82 -16.24 -6.24
CA PRO A 34 -9.61 -17.30 -5.64
C PRO A 34 -10.19 -16.97 -4.26
N ASP A 35 -9.72 -15.87 -3.67
CA ASP A 35 -10.03 -15.51 -2.28
C ASP A 35 -10.91 -14.26 -2.15
N GLY A 36 -11.35 -13.67 -3.25
CA GLY A 36 -12.13 -12.42 -3.24
C GLY A 36 -11.35 -11.19 -2.73
N PRO A 37 -12.04 -10.07 -2.46
CA PRO A 37 -11.43 -8.85 -1.95
C PRO A 37 -10.76 -9.06 -0.60
N LYS A 38 -9.59 -8.42 -0.38
CA LYS A 38 -8.79 -8.56 0.84
C LYS A 38 -8.49 -7.20 1.46
N LEU A 39 -8.84 -7.04 2.72
CA LEU A 39 -8.43 -5.88 3.50
C LEU A 39 -6.93 -5.97 3.82
N HIS A 40 -6.16 -4.96 3.39
CA HIS A 40 -4.71 -4.92 3.56
C HIS A 40 -4.24 -3.88 4.54
N SER A 41 -4.95 -2.76 4.64
CA SER A 41 -4.51 -1.66 5.50
C SER A 41 -5.71 -1.00 6.16
N ILE A 42 -5.54 -0.64 7.42
CA ILE A 42 -6.42 0.24 8.18
C ILE A 42 -5.53 1.32 8.75
N LEU A 43 -5.81 2.59 8.45
CA LEU A 43 -5.10 3.74 9.00
C LEU A 43 -6.06 4.59 9.80
N ILE A 44 -5.57 5.16 10.88
CA ILE A 44 -6.28 6.14 11.71
C ILE A 44 -5.44 7.40 11.72
N ASP A 45 -6.05 8.56 11.44
CA ASP A 45 -5.37 9.84 11.58
C ASP A 45 -5.02 10.06 13.07
N PRO A 46 -3.75 10.23 13.42
CA PRO A 46 -3.35 10.40 14.82
C PRO A 46 -3.91 11.68 15.48
N ARG A 47 -4.41 12.62 14.67
CA ARG A 47 -5.01 13.89 15.15
C ARG A 47 -6.50 13.77 15.42
N ASP A 48 -7.19 12.85 14.71
CA ASP A 48 -8.63 12.63 14.80
C ASP A 48 -8.98 11.15 14.66
N PRO A 49 -9.36 10.47 15.75
CA PRO A 49 -9.71 9.05 15.69
C PRO A 49 -10.98 8.74 14.89
N LYS A 50 -11.72 9.76 14.45
CA LYS A 50 -12.86 9.60 13.54
C LYS A 50 -12.45 9.60 12.07
N HIS A 51 -11.23 10.02 11.77
CA HIS A 51 -10.70 10.04 10.42
C HIS A 51 -9.96 8.73 10.14
N LEU A 52 -10.56 7.89 9.31
CA LEU A 52 -10.11 6.52 9.04
C LEU A 52 -9.91 6.31 7.54
N TYR A 53 -8.95 5.46 7.21
CA TYR A 53 -8.78 4.92 5.87
C TYR A 53 -8.70 3.42 5.93
N PHE A 54 -9.23 2.75 4.92
CA PHE A 54 -8.92 1.35 4.68
C PHE A 54 -8.63 1.11 3.19
N ALA A 55 -7.87 0.07 2.92
CA ALA A 55 -7.51 -0.33 1.57
C ALA A 55 -7.74 -1.82 1.36
N MET A 56 -8.37 -2.13 0.25
CA MET A 56 -8.71 -3.50 -0.13
C MET A 56 -8.21 -3.81 -1.54
N SER A 57 -7.58 -4.95 -1.69
CA SER A 57 -7.34 -5.56 -2.99
C SER A 57 -8.68 -5.84 -3.67
N GLY A 58 -8.87 -5.27 -4.86
CA GLY A 58 -10.14 -5.37 -5.56
C GLY A 58 -11.30 -4.60 -4.91
N GLY A 59 -11.02 -3.43 -4.36
CA GLY A 59 -12.02 -2.58 -3.73
C GLY A 59 -11.52 -1.16 -3.47
N GLY A 60 -10.25 -0.88 -3.78
CA GLY A 60 -9.68 0.47 -3.69
C GLY A 60 -9.39 0.93 -2.26
N VAL A 61 -9.23 2.24 -2.13
CA VAL A 61 -9.01 2.95 -0.87
C VAL A 61 -10.27 3.73 -0.51
N HIS A 62 -10.70 3.61 0.73
CA HIS A 62 -11.87 4.31 1.27
C HIS A 62 -11.49 5.18 2.45
N GLU A 63 -12.15 6.32 2.58
CA GLU A 63 -12.00 7.30 3.65
C GLU A 63 -13.31 7.47 4.42
N SER A 64 -13.22 7.57 5.73
CA SER A 64 -14.27 8.00 6.63
C SER A 64 -13.77 9.16 7.47
N VAL A 65 -14.60 10.19 7.67
CA VAL A 65 -14.32 11.35 8.55
C VAL A 65 -15.29 11.44 9.73
N ASP A 66 -16.12 10.42 9.91
CA ASP A 66 -17.19 10.39 10.92
C ASP A 66 -17.12 9.17 11.87
N GLY A 67 -15.93 8.54 11.94
CA GLY A 67 -15.71 7.39 12.81
C GLY A 67 -16.22 6.07 12.23
N GLY A 68 -16.34 6.00 10.91
CA GLY A 68 -16.77 4.80 10.19
C GLY A 68 -18.29 4.67 10.05
N GLN A 69 -19.03 5.78 10.19
CA GLN A 69 -20.46 5.81 9.90
C GLN A 69 -20.74 5.86 8.40
N THR A 70 -19.88 6.60 7.67
CA THR A 70 -19.89 6.62 6.22
C THR A 70 -18.49 6.45 5.66
N PHE A 71 -18.38 5.86 4.46
CA PHE A 71 -17.14 5.72 3.72
C PHE A 71 -17.31 6.15 2.27
N ALA A 72 -16.30 6.81 1.73
CA ALA A 72 -16.23 7.19 0.34
C ALA A 72 -14.94 6.68 -0.32
N PRO A 73 -14.99 6.16 -1.55
CA PRO A 73 -13.79 5.72 -2.25
C PRO A 73 -12.94 6.91 -2.70
N ILE A 74 -11.63 6.78 -2.58
CA ILE A 74 -10.64 7.74 -3.07
C ILE A 74 -9.85 7.07 -4.19
N ILE A 75 -10.36 7.14 -5.42
CA ILE A 75 -9.78 6.45 -6.58
C ILE A 75 -9.31 7.40 -7.69
N LYS A 76 -9.66 8.69 -7.61
CA LYS A 76 -9.28 9.66 -8.64
C LYS A 76 -7.75 9.72 -8.81
N GLY A 77 -7.28 9.66 -10.06
CA GLY A 77 -5.85 9.67 -10.40
C GLY A 77 -5.16 8.30 -10.33
N LEU A 78 -5.88 7.26 -9.88
CA LEU A 78 -5.36 5.89 -9.96
C LEU A 78 -5.57 5.30 -11.36
N GLU A 79 -4.59 4.54 -11.80
CA GLU A 79 -4.70 3.74 -13.03
C GLU A 79 -5.15 2.32 -12.69
N THR A 80 -5.73 1.65 -13.67
CA THR A 80 -6.12 0.25 -13.61
C THR A 80 -5.34 -0.55 -14.65
N VAL A 81 -5.46 -1.86 -14.63
CA VAL A 81 -4.95 -2.74 -15.69
C VAL A 81 -5.68 -2.38 -16.99
N GLU A 82 -4.97 -2.42 -18.12
CA GLU A 82 -5.51 -2.12 -19.44
C GLU A 82 -6.81 -2.90 -19.71
N GLY A 83 -7.82 -2.19 -20.19
CA GLY A 83 -9.13 -2.75 -20.49
C GLY A 83 -10.15 -2.65 -19.34
N PHE A 84 -9.76 -2.19 -18.16
CA PHE A 84 -10.66 -1.99 -17.04
C PHE A 84 -10.99 -0.50 -16.82
N ASP A 85 -12.23 -0.22 -16.41
CA ASP A 85 -12.69 1.14 -16.14
C ASP A 85 -12.12 1.66 -14.82
N ALA A 86 -11.29 2.70 -14.89
CA ALA A 86 -10.71 3.35 -13.71
C ALA A 86 -11.76 4.09 -12.82
N ALA A 87 -12.98 4.31 -13.31
CA ALA A 87 -14.06 4.83 -12.49
C ALA A 87 -14.70 3.76 -11.59
N ASN A 88 -14.48 2.50 -11.91
CA ASN A 88 -15.01 1.39 -11.10
C ASN A 88 -14.04 1.03 -9.97
N VAL A 89 -14.47 1.23 -8.74
CA VAL A 89 -13.66 1.01 -7.54
C VAL A 89 -13.16 -0.43 -7.40
N THR A 90 -13.92 -1.40 -7.90
CA THR A 90 -13.57 -2.83 -7.79
C THR A 90 -12.33 -3.23 -8.59
N PHE A 91 -11.93 -2.42 -9.57
CA PHE A 91 -10.73 -2.67 -10.37
C PHE A 91 -9.44 -2.08 -9.79
N HIS A 92 -9.54 -1.40 -8.66
CA HIS A 92 -8.36 -0.89 -7.97
C HIS A 92 -7.84 -1.90 -6.95
N ASP A 93 -6.54 -2.18 -7.03
CA ASP A 93 -5.86 -3.18 -6.21
C ASP A 93 -4.71 -2.54 -5.39
N PRO A 94 -5.04 -1.80 -4.30
CA PRO A 94 -4.03 -1.31 -3.39
C PRO A 94 -3.44 -2.48 -2.58
N HIS A 95 -2.14 -2.63 -2.67
CA HIS A 95 -1.40 -3.62 -1.90
C HIS A 95 -1.04 -3.15 -0.49
N CYS A 96 -0.83 -1.84 -0.33
CA CYS A 96 -0.44 -1.24 0.93
C CYS A 96 -0.68 0.27 0.88
N ILE A 97 -1.29 0.83 1.93
CA ILE A 97 -1.32 2.28 2.14
C ILE A 97 -0.63 2.64 3.45
N ARG A 98 0.00 3.80 3.48
CA ARG A 98 0.69 4.34 4.66
C ARG A 98 0.48 5.84 4.74
N LEU A 99 0.45 6.36 5.97
CA LEU A 99 0.57 7.78 6.26
C LEU A 99 1.82 8.04 7.12
N CYS A 100 2.35 9.25 7.05
CA CYS A 100 3.38 9.70 7.97
C CYS A 100 2.74 10.28 9.23
N LEU A 101 3.14 9.80 10.40
CA LEU A 101 2.56 10.25 11.67
C LEU A 101 2.78 11.75 11.96
N THR A 102 3.85 12.33 11.42
CA THR A 102 4.17 13.76 11.59
C THR A 102 3.51 14.65 10.52
N ASN A 103 3.02 14.07 9.44
CA ASN A 103 2.23 14.74 8.41
C ASN A 103 1.14 13.80 7.87
N PRO A 104 0.06 13.58 8.65
CA PRO A 104 -1.00 12.64 8.28
C PRO A 104 -1.81 13.03 7.04
N ASP A 105 -1.65 14.26 6.55
CA ASP A 105 -2.28 14.69 5.29
C ASP A 105 -1.62 14.07 4.07
N ARG A 106 -0.42 13.50 4.22
CA ARG A 106 0.26 12.80 3.14
C ARG A 106 0.11 11.30 3.30
N LEU A 107 -0.52 10.69 2.29
CA LEU A 107 -0.62 9.24 2.17
C LEU A 107 0.16 8.76 0.95
N TYR A 108 0.68 7.56 1.10
CA TYR A 108 1.32 6.82 0.03
C TYR A 108 0.59 5.50 -0.19
N GLN A 109 0.61 5.04 -1.43
CA GLN A 109 0.01 3.78 -1.83
C GLN A 109 0.95 3.01 -2.76
N GLN A 110 1.25 1.76 -2.40
CA GLN A 110 1.68 0.76 -3.37
C GLN A 110 0.42 0.09 -3.91
N ASN A 111 0.18 0.26 -5.19
CA ASN A 111 -0.93 -0.33 -5.92
C ASN A 111 -0.40 -1.35 -6.93
N HIS A 112 -1.26 -2.22 -7.45
CA HIS A 112 -0.91 -3.13 -8.54
C HIS A 112 -0.39 -2.36 -9.77
N CYS A 113 -0.98 -1.21 -10.07
CA CYS A 113 -0.66 -0.38 -11.23
C CYS A 113 0.31 0.76 -10.92
N GLY A 114 1.07 0.68 -9.82
CA GLY A 114 2.13 1.65 -9.54
C GLY A 114 2.25 2.11 -8.10
N ILE A 115 3.07 3.14 -7.90
CA ILE A 115 3.29 3.81 -6.62
C ILE A 115 2.66 5.19 -6.70
N TYR A 116 1.82 5.52 -5.71
CA TYR A 116 1.07 6.77 -5.70
C TYR A 116 1.26 7.53 -4.38
N ARG A 117 1.06 8.83 -4.46
CA ARG A 117 0.99 9.75 -3.32
C ARG A 117 -0.23 10.64 -3.45
N ILE A 118 -0.87 10.95 -2.32
CA ILE A 118 -1.88 11.99 -2.21
C ILE A 118 -1.53 12.91 -1.05
N ASP A 119 -1.69 14.22 -1.26
CA ASP A 119 -1.54 15.25 -0.22
C ASP A 119 -2.93 15.84 0.05
N ARG A 120 -3.53 15.47 1.20
CA ARG A 120 -4.85 15.98 1.57
C ARG A 120 -4.78 17.51 1.81
N PRO A 121 -5.82 18.28 1.50
CA PRO A 121 -7.19 17.87 1.16
C PRO A 121 -7.41 17.51 -0.31
N SER A 122 -6.39 17.35 -1.14
CA SER A 122 -6.57 16.79 -2.48
C SER A 122 -7.30 15.45 -2.42
N ASN A 123 -8.14 15.16 -3.38
CA ASN A 123 -8.78 13.86 -3.57
C ASN A 123 -8.23 13.12 -4.80
N GLU A 124 -7.06 13.55 -5.30
CA GLU A 124 -6.44 12.99 -6.50
C GLU A 124 -5.05 12.44 -6.20
N TRP A 125 -4.87 11.16 -6.49
CA TRP A 125 -3.59 10.48 -6.39
C TRP A 125 -2.66 10.90 -7.53
N VAL A 126 -1.40 11.09 -7.21
CA VAL A 126 -0.34 11.36 -8.17
C VAL A 126 0.56 10.12 -8.27
N ARG A 127 0.73 9.58 -9.48
CA ARG A 127 1.64 8.46 -9.71
C ARG A 127 3.09 8.90 -9.62
N ILE A 128 3.75 8.57 -8.54
CA ILE A 128 5.17 8.86 -8.28
C ILE A 128 6.08 7.71 -8.73
N GLY A 129 5.52 6.56 -9.02
CA GLY A 129 6.23 5.39 -9.53
C GLY A 129 6.79 5.58 -10.93
N ASN A 130 6.28 6.54 -11.71
CA ASN A 130 6.83 6.92 -13.02
C ASN A 130 8.30 7.38 -12.95
N ASN A 131 8.76 7.78 -11.76
CA ASN A 131 10.13 8.20 -11.48
C ASN A 131 11.06 7.04 -11.07
N MET A 132 10.54 5.83 -10.97
CA MET A 132 11.35 4.62 -10.77
C MET A 132 12.20 4.30 -12.01
N PRO A 133 13.35 3.62 -11.86
CA PRO A 133 14.11 3.13 -13.00
C PRO A 133 13.23 2.22 -13.89
N LYS A 134 13.17 2.52 -15.18
CA LYS A 134 12.29 1.82 -16.12
C LYS A 134 12.52 0.31 -16.23
N ASN A 135 13.75 -0.12 -15.99
CA ASN A 135 14.12 -1.55 -15.99
C ASN A 135 13.74 -2.28 -14.68
N VAL A 136 13.19 -1.55 -13.71
CA VAL A 136 12.69 -2.07 -12.44
C VAL A 136 11.17 -2.00 -12.42
N GLY A 137 10.60 -0.87 -12.84
CA GLY A 137 9.18 -0.60 -12.76
C GLY A 137 8.73 -0.16 -11.37
N ASP A 138 7.44 -0.04 -11.19
CA ASP A 138 6.82 0.48 -9.96
C ASP A 138 5.75 -0.46 -9.38
N ILE A 139 5.75 -1.72 -9.79
CA ILE A 139 4.91 -2.74 -9.16
C ILE A 139 5.64 -3.33 -7.95
N GLY A 140 4.90 -3.55 -6.87
CA GLY A 140 5.42 -4.13 -5.63
C GLY A 140 4.31 -4.44 -4.65
N PHE A 141 4.64 -5.00 -3.49
CA PHE A 141 3.67 -5.24 -2.43
C PHE A 141 3.85 -4.30 -1.24
N PRO A 142 5.05 -4.20 -0.61
CA PRO A 142 5.22 -3.43 0.60
C PRO A 142 5.57 -1.98 0.31
N MET A 143 5.19 -1.14 1.25
CA MET A 143 5.63 0.24 1.35
C MET A 143 5.72 0.64 2.81
N VAL A 144 6.75 1.40 3.17
CA VAL A 144 6.88 2.01 4.50
C VAL A 144 7.26 3.48 4.36
N VAL A 145 6.80 4.30 5.29
CA VAL A 145 7.07 5.74 5.33
C VAL A 145 7.84 6.07 6.59
N HIS A 146 8.85 6.91 6.48
CA HIS A 146 9.66 7.32 7.61
C HIS A 146 8.80 7.96 8.71
N PRO A 147 8.98 7.58 9.99
CA PRO A 147 8.08 8.00 11.06
C PRO A 147 8.09 9.50 11.36
N ARG A 148 9.14 10.21 10.95
CA ARG A 148 9.38 11.64 11.24
C ARG A 148 9.54 12.50 9.99
N ASP A 149 9.61 11.91 8.80
CA ASP A 149 9.83 12.62 7.53
C ASP A 149 8.86 12.10 6.45
N ALA A 150 7.86 12.90 6.13
CA ALA A 150 6.84 12.54 5.15
C ALA A 150 7.36 12.50 3.70
N ASP A 151 8.53 13.04 3.42
CA ASP A 151 9.16 12.98 2.09
C ASP A 151 9.98 11.70 1.89
N THR A 152 10.22 10.94 2.96
CA THR A 152 11.03 9.71 2.92
C THR A 152 10.14 8.47 3.02
N ALA A 153 10.25 7.60 2.02
CA ALA A 153 9.53 6.33 1.94
C ALA A 153 10.35 5.26 1.22
N TRP A 154 10.09 3.99 1.54
CA TRP A 154 10.73 2.84 0.90
C TRP A 154 9.69 1.92 0.27
N VAL A 155 10.09 1.31 -0.83
CA VAL A 155 9.36 0.25 -1.52
C VAL A 155 10.30 -0.91 -1.83
N PHE A 156 9.74 -2.10 -2.04
CA PHE A 156 10.48 -3.26 -2.51
C PHE A 156 9.82 -3.77 -3.80
N PRO A 157 10.34 -3.35 -4.98
CA PRO A 157 9.76 -3.69 -6.26
C PRO A 157 9.85 -5.19 -6.57
N MET A 158 8.92 -5.65 -7.38
CA MET A 158 8.94 -6.96 -7.99
C MET A 158 8.87 -6.85 -9.51
N ASP A 159 9.29 -7.90 -10.21
CA ASP A 159 9.22 -7.97 -11.66
C ASP A 159 7.76 -7.96 -12.11
N GLY A 160 7.36 -6.87 -12.75
CA GLY A 160 6.03 -6.69 -13.31
C GLY A 160 5.96 -7.00 -14.81
N SER A 161 7.07 -7.43 -15.43
CA SER A 161 7.10 -7.77 -16.86
C SER A 161 6.31 -9.03 -17.20
N THR A 162 6.04 -9.84 -16.18
CA THR A 162 5.18 -11.03 -16.27
C THR A 162 4.15 -11.02 -15.14
N VAL A 163 3.01 -11.64 -15.37
CA VAL A 163 1.98 -11.79 -14.33
C VAL A 163 2.49 -12.72 -13.21
N TRP A 164 3.30 -13.70 -13.55
CA TRP A 164 3.89 -14.71 -12.66
C TRP A 164 5.26 -15.17 -13.19
N PRO A 165 6.24 -15.43 -12.30
CA PRO A 165 6.27 -15.15 -10.87
C PRO A 165 6.56 -13.66 -10.59
N ARG A 166 6.05 -13.15 -9.46
CA ARG A 166 6.26 -11.78 -8.98
C ARG A 166 7.42 -11.75 -7.99
N VAL A 167 8.63 -11.72 -8.51
CA VAL A 167 9.87 -11.81 -7.74
C VAL A 167 10.76 -10.61 -8.02
N SER A 168 11.89 -10.52 -7.33
CA SER A 168 12.87 -9.44 -7.53
C SER A 168 13.31 -9.31 -8.97
N PRO A 169 13.32 -8.10 -9.56
CA PRO A 169 13.71 -7.87 -10.95
C PRO A 169 15.09 -8.44 -11.26
N GLY A 170 15.15 -9.33 -12.24
CA GLY A 170 16.39 -9.97 -12.68
C GLY A 170 17.09 -10.82 -11.61
N GLY A 171 16.39 -11.26 -10.57
CA GLY A 171 17.00 -11.99 -9.44
C GLY A 171 17.99 -11.13 -8.64
N LYS A 172 17.81 -9.81 -8.62
CA LYS A 172 18.66 -8.83 -7.93
C LYS A 172 17.81 -7.97 -6.99
N PRO A 173 17.50 -8.50 -5.79
CA PRO A 173 16.66 -7.79 -4.83
C PRO A 173 17.24 -6.43 -4.45
N ALA A 174 16.36 -5.46 -4.25
CA ALA A 174 16.71 -4.15 -3.72
C ALA A 174 15.50 -3.48 -3.11
N ALA A 175 15.70 -2.77 -2.01
CA ALA A 175 14.80 -1.71 -1.62
C ALA A 175 15.08 -0.44 -2.44
N TYR A 176 14.09 0.40 -2.61
CA TYR A 176 14.24 1.72 -3.19
C TYR A 176 13.69 2.77 -2.25
N VAL A 177 14.45 3.84 -2.05
CA VAL A 177 14.08 4.94 -1.16
C VAL A 177 13.89 6.23 -1.95
N THR A 178 12.89 7.00 -1.57
CA THR A 178 12.77 8.42 -1.90
C THR A 178 13.01 9.27 -0.66
N HIS A 179 13.63 10.43 -0.83
CA HIS A 179 13.78 11.46 0.21
C HIS A 179 13.14 12.80 -0.21
N ASN A 180 12.30 12.77 -1.25
CA ASN A 180 11.68 13.96 -1.82
C ASN A 180 10.26 13.71 -2.31
N GLY A 181 9.55 12.82 -1.62
CA GLY A 181 8.15 12.54 -1.88
C GLY A 181 7.90 11.83 -3.21
N GLY A 182 8.84 11.02 -3.68
CA GLY A 182 8.72 10.24 -4.90
C GLY A 182 9.17 10.96 -6.17
N LYS A 183 9.82 12.13 -6.07
CA LYS A 183 10.41 12.80 -7.25
C LYS A 183 11.59 12.04 -7.82
N THR A 184 12.37 11.37 -6.95
CA THR A 184 13.48 10.50 -7.33
C THR A 184 13.49 9.27 -6.41
N TRP A 185 14.03 8.16 -6.92
CA TRP A 185 14.18 6.92 -6.20
C TRP A 185 15.64 6.43 -6.29
N MET A 186 16.18 6.03 -5.15
CA MET A 186 17.54 5.51 -5.04
C MET A 186 17.53 4.04 -4.66
N ARG A 187 18.34 3.24 -5.35
CA ARG A 187 18.51 1.82 -5.07
C ARG A 187 19.31 1.61 -3.79
N GLN A 188 18.81 0.72 -2.92
CA GLN A 188 19.49 0.27 -1.70
C GLN A 188 19.58 -1.27 -1.71
N ASP A 189 20.78 -1.79 -1.97
CA ASP A 189 21.03 -3.23 -2.06
C ASP A 189 22.38 -3.64 -1.44
N ASN A 190 22.98 -2.75 -0.67
CA ASN A 190 24.24 -3.07 0.00
C ASN A 190 24.01 -4.21 1.03
N GLY A 191 24.74 -5.29 0.86
CA GLY A 191 24.55 -6.51 1.65
C GLY A 191 23.59 -7.53 1.04
N PHE A 192 22.72 -7.15 0.09
CA PHE A 192 21.85 -8.08 -0.58
C PHE A 192 22.57 -8.94 -1.63
N PRO A 193 22.06 -10.15 -1.93
CA PRO A 193 22.57 -10.97 -3.03
C PRO A 193 22.51 -10.22 -4.36
N ARG A 194 23.59 -10.30 -5.15
CA ARG A 194 23.72 -9.56 -6.41
C ARG A 194 23.22 -10.32 -7.65
N ALA A 195 22.83 -11.58 -7.47
CA ALA A 195 22.31 -12.43 -8.54
C ALA A 195 21.58 -13.65 -7.96
N ASN A 196 20.69 -14.23 -8.75
CA ASN A 196 19.99 -15.48 -8.47
C ASN A 196 19.17 -15.48 -7.16
N ALA A 197 18.76 -14.31 -6.68
CA ALA A 197 17.91 -14.16 -5.49
C ALA A 197 16.52 -13.68 -5.92
N TRP A 198 15.63 -14.62 -6.12
CA TRP A 198 14.26 -14.40 -6.63
C TRP A 198 13.29 -14.21 -5.46
N TRP A 199 13.47 -13.11 -4.73
CA TRP A 199 12.71 -12.83 -3.53
C TRP A 199 11.34 -12.22 -3.84
N THR A 200 10.38 -12.55 -2.98
CA THR A 200 9.12 -11.80 -2.87
C THR A 200 9.00 -11.29 -1.44
N VAL A 201 8.85 -9.98 -1.29
CA VAL A 201 8.51 -9.34 -0.02
C VAL A 201 7.03 -8.97 -0.08
N LYS A 202 6.21 -9.56 0.80
CA LYS A 202 4.77 -9.36 0.83
C LYS A 202 4.40 -8.04 1.52
N ARG A 203 3.13 -7.68 1.47
CA ARG A 203 2.54 -6.39 1.88
C ARG A 203 2.96 -5.92 3.27
N GLN A 204 2.88 -6.80 4.27
CA GLN A 204 3.19 -6.49 5.67
C GLN A 204 4.58 -6.98 6.09
N ALA A 205 5.32 -7.56 5.17
CA ALA A 205 6.64 -8.12 5.44
C ALA A 205 7.78 -7.08 5.32
N MET A 206 7.47 -5.79 5.39
CA MET A 206 8.44 -4.70 5.50
C MET A 206 7.99 -3.71 6.56
N THR A 207 8.90 -3.32 7.45
CA THR A 207 8.63 -2.40 8.55
C THR A 207 9.85 -1.55 8.88
N LEU A 208 9.62 -0.48 9.65
CA LEU A 208 10.67 0.39 10.21
C LEU A 208 10.60 0.36 11.73
N ASP A 209 11.72 0.61 12.38
CA ASP A 209 11.74 1.02 13.77
C ASP A 209 11.63 2.56 13.92
N VAL A 210 11.79 3.05 15.14
CA VAL A 210 11.75 4.48 15.46
C VAL A 210 13.12 5.03 15.90
N GLN A 211 14.18 4.26 15.69
CA GLN A 211 15.55 4.64 16.06
C GLN A 211 16.08 5.77 15.17
N GLU A 212 17.27 6.25 15.47
CA GLU A 212 18.00 7.23 14.67
C GLU A 212 19.44 6.73 14.45
N PRO A 213 19.80 6.37 13.22
CA PRO A 213 18.95 6.29 12.02
C PRO A 213 17.88 5.20 12.13
N VAL A 214 16.81 5.31 11.35
CA VAL A 214 15.76 4.27 11.32
C VAL A 214 16.31 2.98 10.73
N GLY A 215 16.01 1.86 11.37
CA GLY A 215 16.24 0.53 10.83
C GLY A 215 15.10 0.10 9.89
N LEU A 216 15.45 -0.50 8.77
CA LEU A 216 14.53 -1.12 7.82
C LEU A 216 14.62 -2.64 7.95
N TYR A 217 13.47 -3.28 8.13
CA TYR A 217 13.36 -4.73 8.29
C TYR A 217 12.47 -5.30 7.22
N LEU A 218 12.84 -6.43 6.64
CA LEU A 218 12.01 -7.12 5.68
C LEU A 218 12.10 -8.64 5.81
N GLY A 219 11.01 -9.31 5.46
CA GLY A 219 10.91 -10.76 5.39
C GLY A 219 10.60 -11.21 3.98
N THR A 220 11.21 -12.30 3.54
CA THR A 220 10.97 -12.90 2.24
C THR A 220 10.02 -14.09 2.34
N THR A 221 9.39 -14.46 1.23
CA THR A 221 8.58 -15.69 1.17
C THR A 221 9.40 -16.96 1.25
N SER A 222 10.72 -16.88 1.11
CA SER A 222 11.67 -18.00 1.35
C SER A 222 12.05 -18.16 2.82
N GLY A 223 11.52 -17.30 3.72
CA GLY A 223 11.72 -17.44 5.17
C GLY A 223 12.93 -16.68 5.73
N GLU A 224 13.57 -15.83 4.93
CA GLU A 224 14.68 -14.99 5.35
C GLU A 224 14.18 -13.70 6.00
N ILE A 225 14.92 -13.20 6.99
CA ILE A 225 14.72 -11.89 7.61
C ILE A 225 15.97 -11.06 7.40
N TRP A 226 15.80 -9.83 6.92
CA TRP A 226 16.87 -8.87 6.64
C TRP A 226 16.65 -7.60 7.45
N ALA A 227 17.72 -7.05 7.98
CA ALA A 227 17.72 -5.79 8.74
C ALA A 227 18.87 -4.89 8.27
N SER A 228 18.61 -3.57 8.20
CA SER A 228 19.63 -2.56 7.87
C SER A 228 20.17 -1.90 9.13
#